data_0764756bbed48be99308de4fb6890098
#
_entry.id   0764756bbed48be99308de4fb6890098
#
_cell.length_a   1.000
_cell.length_b   1.000
_cell.length_c   1.000
_cell.angle_alpha   90.00
_cell.angle_beta   90.00
_cell.angle_gamma   90.00
#
_symmetry.space_group_name_H-M   'P 1'
#
loop_
_entity.id
_entity.type
_entity.pdbx_description
1 polymer ?
#
loop_
_entity_poly.entity_id
_entity_poly.type
_entity_poly.pdbx_seq_one_letter_code
_entity_poly.pdbx_strand_id
1 'polypeptide(L)'
;GICKKLIERHPHVFGDISVKDSGEVMENWEQIKSRTKHRKTQTDKMLSVPRELPALMRSAKIQEKASKVGFDWEDVSGAFQKLSEESDELKAAVQNNDRENMTEELGDLLFSVVNVSRFINVDAEEALTASTDKFLNRFAIVERLAKERNIDMSTSSIEELDSLWDEAKNITKSN
;
A
#
# COMPACT_ATOMS: atom_id res chain seq x y z
N GLY A 1 15.45 21.95 17.21
CA GLY A 1 15.37 20.56 17.66
C GLY A 1 13.93 20.05 17.64
N ILE A 2 13.73 18.77 17.89
CA ILE A 2 12.41 18.09 17.86
C ILE A 2 11.46 18.71 18.89
N CYS A 3 11.92 18.99 20.12
CA CYS A 3 11.11 19.60 21.18
C CYS A 3 10.50 20.95 20.76
N LYS A 4 11.28 21.82 20.12
CA LYS A 4 10.75 23.12 19.62
C LYS A 4 9.63 22.93 18.61
N LYS A 5 9.78 21.96 17.69
CA LYS A 5 8.75 21.63 16.69
C LYS A 5 7.49 21.04 17.33
N LEU A 6 7.63 20.25 18.40
CA LEU A 6 6.49 19.69 19.13
C LEU A 6 5.71 20.80 19.85
N ILE A 7 6.39 21.69 20.55
CA ILE A 7 5.77 22.83 21.24
C ILE A 7 5.03 23.75 20.25
N GLU A 8 5.70 24.13 19.16
CA GLU A 8 5.10 25.00 18.12
C GLU A 8 3.87 24.39 17.43
N ARG A 9 3.80 23.05 17.33
CA ARG A 9 2.72 22.35 16.61
C ARG A 9 1.58 21.88 17.48
N HIS A 10 1.71 21.99 18.80
CA HIS A 10 0.66 21.62 19.76
C HIS A 10 0.27 22.81 20.63
N PRO A 11 -0.19 23.92 20.02
CA PRO A 11 -0.56 25.11 20.78
C PRO A 11 -1.78 24.91 21.68
N HIS A 12 -2.56 23.86 21.46
CA HIS A 12 -3.64 23.43 22.36
C HIS A 12 -3.12 22.74 23.64
N VAL A 13 -1.85 22.30 23.68
CA VAL A 13 -1.20 21.71 24.87
C VAL A 13 -0.26 22.71 25.54
N PHE A 14 0.46 23.50 24.76
CA PHE A 14 1.54 24.37 25.21
C PHE A 14 1.24 25.87 25.06
N GLY A 15 0.05 26.25 24.58
CA GLY A 15 -0.43 27.62 24.38
C GLY A 15 -1.89 27.78 24.76
N ASP A 16 -2.51 28.87 24.35
CA ASP A 16 -3.84 29.29 24.78
C ASP A 16 -4.96 28.92 23.77
N ILE A 17 -4.71 27.99 22.83
CA ILE A 17 -5.69 27.61 21.83
C ILE A 17 -6.55 26.45 22.38
N SER A 18 -7.86 26.69 22.49
CA SER A 18 -8.83 25.63 22.79
C SER A 18 -9.29 24.95 21.51
N VAL A 19 -9.38 23.63 21.52
CA VAL A 19 -9.85 22.79 20.41
C VAL A 19 -11.02 21.94 20.87
N LYS A 20 -11.99 21.71 19.97
CA LYS A 20 -13.25 21.03 20.31
C LYS A 20 -13.14 19.51 20.20
N ASP A 21 -12.34 19.01 19.27
CA ASP A 21 -12.16 17.59 19.00
C ASP A 21 -10.77 17.28 18.38
N SER A 22 -10.50 15.99 18.16
CA SER A 22 -9.26 15.52 17.57
C SER A 22 -9.09 15.91 16.09
N GLY A 23 -10.18 16.17 15.36
CA GLY A 23 -10.17 16.64 13.99
C GLY A 23 -9.59 18.05 13.90
N GLU A 24 -10.07 18.97 14.76
CA GLU A 24 -9.59 20.36 14.83
C GLU A 24 -8.10 20.41 15.27
N VAL A 25 -7.66 19.49 16.12
CA VAL A 25 -6.24 19.32 16.46
C VAL A 25 -5.39 18.99 15.22
N MET A 26 -5.86 18.04 14.41
CA MET A 26 -5.17 17.61 13.20
C MET A 26 -5.10 18.73 12.15
N GLU A 27 -6.19 19.45 11.93
CA GLU A 27 -6.23 20.58 11.01
C GLU A 27 -5.27 21.69 11.44
N ASN A 28 -5.32 22.10 12.71
CA ASN A 28 -4.41 23.10 13.26
C ASN A 28 -2.95 22.67 13.13
N TRP A 29 -2.65 21.43 13.41
CA TRP A 29 -1.30 20.88 13.28
C TRP A 29 -0.81 20.91 11.81
N GLU A 30 -1.67 20.55 10.85
CA GLU A 30 -1.32 20.62 9.42
C GLU A 30 -1.14 22.06 8.95
N GLN A 31 -1.97 23.00 9.40
CA GLN A 31 -1.82 24.42 9.07
C GLN A 31 -0.52 24.99 9.63
N ILE A 32 -0.18 24.74 10.89
CA ILE A 32 1.06 25.18 11.52
C ILE A 32 2.29 24.56 10.83
N LYS A 33 2.22 23.26 10.51
CA LYS A 33 3.24 22.54 9.76
C LYS A 33 3.47 23.13 8.37
N SER A 34 2.38 23.56 7.70
CA SER A 34 2.43 24.21 6.39
C SER A 34 3.12 25.59 6.48
N ARG A 35 2.72 26.41 7.46
CA ARG A 35 3.30 27.76 7.68
C ARG A 35 4.78 27.70 8.03
N THR A 36 5.18 26.81 8.94
CA THR A 36 6.57 26.69 9.41
C THR A 36 7.53 26.11 8.36
N LYS A 37 7.03 25.44 7.31
CA LYS A 37 7.85 24.88 6.23
C LYS A 37 7.78 25.66 4.91
N HIS A 38 7.13 26.83 4.89
CA HIS A 38 6.91 27.65 3.67
C HIS A 38 6.36 26.84 2.47
N ARG A 39 5.52 25.82 2.72
CA ARG A 39 4.91 25.00 1.66
C ARG A 39 3.80 25.78 0.98
N LYS A 40 4.09 26.27 -0.23
CA LYS A 40 3.18 27.12 -1.00
C LYS A 40 2.17 26.32 -1.83
N THR A 41 2.51 25.11 -2.27
CA THR A 41 1.70 24.31 -3.18
C THR A 41 1.31 22.95 -2.59
N GLN A 42 0.31 22.31 -3.17
CA GLN A 42 -0.05 20.94 -2.82
C GLN A 42 1.06 19.95 -3.19
N THR A 43 1.74 20.20 -4.31
CA THR A 43 2.94 19.43 -4.69
C THR A 43 4.03 19.49 -3.61
N ASP A 44 4.27 20.65 -2.98
CA ASP A 44 5.23 20.77 -1.87
C ASP A 44 4.82 19.89 -0.67
N LYS A 45 3.51 19.75 -0.42
CA LYS A 45 3.00 18.87 0.63
C LYS A 45 3.20 17.39 0.26
N MET A 46 3.00 17.01 -0.99
CA MET A 46 3.26 15.65 -1.49
C MET A 46 4.75 15.31 -1.45
N LEU A 47 5.61 16.20 -1.94
CA LEU A 47 7.09 16.07 -1.90
C LEU A 47 7.63 15.94 -0.47
N SER A 48 6.88 16.38 0.54
CA SER A 48 7.26 16.22 1.94
C SER A 48 7.00 14.85 2.53
N VAL A 49 6.37 13.95 1.80
CA VAL A 49 6.25 12.54 2.20
C VAL A 49 7.64 11.91 2.09
N PRO A 50 8.17 11.32 3.17
CA PRO A 50 9.51 10.76 3.15
C PRO A 50 9.67 9.71 2.06
N ARG A 51 10.82 9.74 1.36
CA ARG A 51 11.14 8.76 0.31
C ARG A 51 11.55 7.40 0.88
N GLU A 52 11.91 7.38 2.15
CA GLU A 52 12.35 6.21 2.91
C GLU A 52 11.19 5.32 3.37
N LEU A 53 9.94 5.78 3.22
CA LEU A 53 8.77 4.95 3.48
C LEU A 53 8.69 3.77 2.50
N PRO A 54 8.16 2.61 2.93
CA PRO A 54 7.76 1.54 2.02
C PRO A 54 6.91 2.08 0.88
N ALA A 55 7.06 1.50 -0.32
CA ALA A 55 6.52 2.11 -1.54
C ALA A 55 4.99 2.23 -1.52
N LEU A 56 4.27 1.19 -1.07
CA LEU A 56 2.81 1.22 -1.00
C LEU A 56 2.32 2.24 0.04
N MET A 57 2.96 2.27 1.21
CA MET A 57 2.66 3.26 2.25
C MET A 57 2.91 4.70 1.77
N ARG A 58 4.00 4.93 1.03
CA ARG A 58 4.32 6.24 0.45
C ARG A 58 3.27 6.64 -0.58
N SER A 59 2.88 5.73 -1.47
CA SER A 59 1.85 5.94 -2.49
C SER A 59 0.50 6.29 -1.85
N ALA A 60 0.07 5.56 -0.84
CA ALA A 60 -1.16 5.85 -0.09
C ALA A 60 -1.17 7.27 0.50
N LYS A 61 -0.05 7.71 1.12
CA LYS A 61 0.07 9.07 1.67
C LYS A 61 0.06 10.16 0.61
N ILE A 62 0.57 9.90 -0.58
CA ILE A 62 0.54 10.83 -1.71
C ILE A 62 -0.89 10.96 -2.25
N GLN A 63 -1.56 9.83 -2.45
CA GLN A 63 -2.95 9.79 -2.92
C GLN A 63 -3.91 10.46 -1.92
N GLU A 64 -3.76 10.19 -0.61
CA GLU A 64 -4.52 10.89 0.44
C GLU A 64 -4.35 12.41 0.39
N LYS A 65 -3.16 12.89 0.03
CA LYS A 65 -2.94 14.33 -0.13
C LYS A 65 -3.57 14.91 -1.39
N ALA A 66 -3.67 14.11 -2.46
CA ALA A 66 -4.38 14.49 -3.67
C ALA A 66 -5.89 14.56 -3.42
N SER A 67 -6.45 13.57 -2.73
CA SER A 67 -7.89 13.53 -2.44
C SER A 67 -8.37 14.73 -1.61
N LYS A 68 -7.55 15.22 -0.66
CA LYS A 68 -7.86 16.40 0.16
C LYS A 68 -8.07 17.70 -0.62
N VAL A 69 -7.71 17.76 -1.89
CA VAL A 69 -7.94 18.91 -2.77
C VAL A 69 -8.91 18.61 -3.91
N GLY A 70 -9.67 17.52 -3.77
CA GLY A 70 -10.69 17.11 -4.74
C GLY A 70 -10.12 16.34 -5.95
N PHE A 71 -8.82 15.98 -5.96
CA PHE A 71 -8.27 15.11 -6.99
C PHE A 71 -8.44 13.65 -6.56
N ASP A 72 -9.67 13.15 -6.74
CA ASP A 72 -10.08 11.81 -6.35
C ASP A 72 -11.27 11.33 -7.17
N TRP A 73 -11.49 10.02 -7.19
CA TRP A 73 -12.71 9.44 -7.74
C TRP A 73 -13.90 9.71 -6.81
N GLU A 74 -15.11 9.70 -7.37
CA GLU A 74 -16.34 9.87 -6.60
C GLU A 74 -16.57 8.67 -5.66
N ASP A 75 -16.25 7.48 -6.15
CA ASP A 75 -16.35 6.23 -5.40
C ASP A 75 -15.29 5.20 -5.83
N VAL A 76 -15.32 4.03 -5.21
CA VAL A 76 -14.37 2.93 -5.48
C VAL A 76 -14.46 2.37 -6.91
N SER A 77 -15.56 2.56 -7.62
CA SER A 77 -15.76 2.02 -8.98
C SER A 77 -14.77 2.63 -9.98
N GLY A 78 -14.50 3.95 -9.86
CA GLY A 78 -13.49 4.62 -10.66
C GLY A 78 -12.09 4.07 -10.41
N ALA A 79 -11.76 3.77 -9.16
CA ALA A 79 -10.48 3.15 -8.81
C ALA A 79 -10.33 1.73 -9.38
N PHE A 80 -11.41 0.92 -9.36
CA PHE A 80 -11.42 -0.41 -9.99
C PHE A 80 -11.34 -0.35 -11.51
N GLN A 81 -11.99 0.63 -12.13
CA GLN A 81 -11.89 0.82 -13.58
C GLN A 81 -10.46 1.13 -13.99
N LYS A 82 -9.77 2.03 -13.26
CA LYS A 82 -8.35 2.34 -13.51
C LYS A 82 -7.45 1.12 -13.27
N LEU A 83 -7.70 0.33 -12.23
CA LEU A 83 -6.97 -0.91 -11.99
C LEU A 83 -7.08 -1.89 -13.15
N SER A 84 -8.28 -2.02 -13.77
CA SER A 84 -8.48 -2.86 -14.95
C SER A 84 -7.73 -2.33 -16.17
N GLU A 85 -7.75 -1.02 -16.40
CA GLU A 85 -7.02 -0.34 -17.47
C GLU A 85 -5.51 -0.62 -17.36
N GLU A 86 -4.90 -0.37 -16.20
CA GLU A 86 -3.46 -0.63 -15.99
C GLU A 86 -3.10 -2.11 -16.15
N SER A 87 -4.01 -3.02 -15.77
CA SER A 87 -3.81 -4.46 -16.01
C SER A 87 -3.78 -4.80 -17.50
N ASP A 88 -4.60 -4.16 -18.30
CA ASP A 88 -4.65 -4.40 -19.75
C ASP A 88 -3.48 -3.73 -20.48
N GLU A 89 -3.02 -2.56 -20.04
CA GLU A 89 -1.84 -1.88 -20.53
C GLU A 89 -0.57 -2.69 -20.24
N LEU A 90 -0.43 -3.24 -19.03
CA LEU A 90 0.68 -4.14 -18.71
C LEU A 90 0.67 -5.39 -19.59
N LYS A 91 -0.50 -6.01 -19.85
CA LYS A 91 -0.59 -7.17 -20.76
C LYS A 91 -0.15 -6.80 -22.18
N ALA A 92 -0.55 -5.63 -22.68
CA ALA A 92 -0.13 -5.15 -24.00
C ALA A 92 1.39 -4.92 -24.07
N ALA A 93 1.98 -4.31 -23.04
CA ALA A 93 3.43 -4.12 -22.94
C ALA A 93 4.18 -5.46 -22.97
N VAL A 94 3.68 -6.47 -22.25
CA VAL A 94 4.24 -7.84 -22.26
C VAL A 94 4.13 -8.48 -23.64
N GLN A 95 2.98 -8.37 -24.32
CA GLN A 95 2.78 -8.92 -25.67
C GLN A 95 3.72 -8.27 -26.70
N ASN A 96 3.98 -6.97 -26.55
CA ASN A 96 4.87 -6.20 -27.42
C ASN A 96 6.34 -6.38 -27.07
N ASN A 97 6.67 -7.11 -26.00
CA ASN A 97 8.02 -7.26 -25.46
C ASN A 97 8.74 -5.92 -25.19
N ASP A 98 7.96 -4.89 -24.79
CA ASP A 98 8.43 -3.54 -24.47
C ASP A 98 8.83 -3.45 -23.00
N ARG A 99 10.11 -3.61 -22.72
CA ARG A 99 10.65 -3.68 -21.35
C ARG A 99 10.48 -2.38 -20.56
N GLU A 100 10.58 -1.24 -21.23
CA GLU A 100 10.42 0.06 -20.60
C GLU A 100 8.97 0.27 -20.18
N ASN A 101 8.05 0.05 -21.09
CA ASN A 101 6.62 0.14 -20.85
C ASN A 101 6.11 -0.89 -19.82
N MET A 102 6.64 -2.14 -19.83
CA MET A 102 6.34 -3.12 -18.76
C MET A 102 6.67 -2.59 -17.36
N THR A 103 7.75 -1.81 -17.22
CA THR A 103 8.15 -1.25 -15.92
C THR A 103 7.22 -0.13 -15.49
N GLU A 104 6.81 0.73 -16.42
CA GLU A 104 5.87 1.83 -16.20
C GLU A 104 4.50 1.27 -15.78
N GLU A 105 3.90 0.39 -16.60
CA GLU A 105 2.57 -0.17 -16.37
C GLU A 105 2.48 -1.02 -15.10
N LEU A 106 3.55 -1.76 -14.76
CA LEU A 106 3.60 -2.46 -13.48
C LEU A 106 3.58 -1.48 -12.30
N GLY A 107 4.25 -0.35 -12.42
CA GLY A 107 4.23 0.72 -11.41
C GLY A 107 2.85 1.32 -11.25
N ASP A 108 2.16 1.61 -12.35
CA ASP A 108 0.84 2.22 -12.37
C ASP A 108 -0.25 1.24 -11.89
N LEU A 109 -0.13 -0.04 -12.23
CA LEU A 109 -0.95 -1.10 -11.67
C LEU A 109 -0.84 -1.18 -10.13
N LEU A 110 0.39 -1.17 -9.59
CA LEU A 110 0.61 -1.17 -8.13
C LEU A 110 0.06 0.10 -7.48
N PHE A 111 0.20 1.25 -8.13
CA PHE A 111 -0.35 2.51 -7.65
C PHE A 111 -1.88 2.51 -7.63
N SER A 112 -2.52 1.90 -8.64
CA SER A 112 -3.97 1.72 -8.72
C SER A 112 -4.49 0.73 -7.65
N VAL A 113 -3.75 -0.35 -7.34
CA VAL A 113 -4.05 -1.23 -6.19
C VAL A 113 -4.08 -0.44 -4.89
N VAL A 114 -3.10 0.44 -4.65
CA VAL A 114 -3.07 1.30 -3.46
C VAL A 114 -4.27 2.25 -3.43
N ASN A 115 -4.71 2.75 -4.58
CA ASN A 115 -5.90 3.61 -4.65
C ASN A 115 -7.17 2.85 -4.24
N VAL A 116 -7.38 1.64 -4.76
CA VAL A 116 -8.48 0.77 -4.33
C VAL A 116 -8.41 0.53 -2.81
N SER A 117 -7.23 0.19 -2.28
CA SER A 117 -7.05 -0.10 -0.85
C SER A 117 -7.48 1.06 0.04
N ARG A 118 -7.22 2.30 -0.40
CA ARG A 118 -7.62 3.52 0.29
C ARG A 118 -9.15 3.66 0.34
N PHE A 119 -9.86 3.40 -0.76
CA PHE A 119 -11.32 3.46 -0.79
C PHE A 119 -11.99 2.42 0.09
N ILE A 120 -11.42 1.23 0.20
CA ILE A 120 -11.96 0.17 1.07
C ILE A 120 -11.40 0.23 2.50
N ASN A 121 -10.61 1.26 2.80
CA ASN A 121 -10.01 1.50 4.12
C ASN A 121 -9.15 0.33 4.62
N VAL A 122 -8.34 -0.26 3.74
CA VAL A 122 -7.38 -1.33 4.03
C VAL A 122 -5.97 -0.79 3.79
N ASP A 123 -5.05 -1.02 4.72
CA ASP A 123 -3.64 -0.68 4.52
C ASP A 123 -3.00 -1.69 3.54
N ALA A 124 -2.53 -1.18 2.38
CA ALA A 124 -1.97 -2.02 1.33
C ALA A 124 -0.65 -2.69 1.73
N GLU A 125 0.19 -2.01 2.53
CA GLU A 125 1.46 -2.55 3.02
C GLU A 125 1.22 -3.70 4.01
N GLU A 126 0.30 -3.50 4.96
CA GLU A 126 -0.09 -4.54 5.92
C GLU A 126 -0.75 -5.73 5.23
N ALA A 127 -1.65 -5.48 4.27
CA ALA A 127 -2.33 -6.54 3.52
C ALA A 127 -1.34 -7.39 2.71
N LEU A 128 -0.34 -6.76 2.06
CA LEU A 128 0.69 -7.47 1.31
C LEU A 128 1.61 -8.24 2.27
N THR A 129 2.00 -7.67 3.38
CA THR A 129 2.79 -8.33 4.44
C THR A 129 2.08 -9.57 4.95
N ALA A 130 0.81 -9.44 5.34
CA ALA A 130 0.00 -10.58 5.81
C ALA A 130 -0.16 -11.67 4.73
N SER A 131 -0.27 -11.29 3.46
CA SER A 131 -0.34 -12.24 2.35
C SER A 131 0.98 -12.99 2.16
N THR A 132 2.11 -12.30 2.32
CA THR A 132 3.45 -12.88 2.27
C THR A 132 3.66 -13.88 3.41
N ASP A 133 3.31 -13.50 4.63
CA ASP A 133 3.42 -14.37 5.81
C ASP A 133 2.54 -15.61 5.67
N LYS A 134 1.32 -15.44 5.15
CA LYS A 134 0.41 -16.53 4.84
C LYS A 134 1.00 -17.50 3.80
N PHE A 135 1.66 -16.96 2.76
CA PHE A 135 2.37 -17.78 1.78
C PHE A 135 3.49 -18.58 2.42
N LEU A 136 4.36 -17.94 3.20
CA LEU A 136 5.49 -18.59 3.89
C LEU A 136 5.01 -19.71 4.81
N ASN A 137 3.98 -19.46 5.60
CA ASN A 137 3.41 -20.48 6.51
C ASN A 137 2.87 -21.68 5.74
N ARG A 138 2.20 -21.47 4.62
CA ARG A 138 1.70 -22.58 3.77
C ARG A 138 2.83 -23.31 3.07
N PHE A 139 3.82 -22.58 2.57
CA PHE A 139 4.96 -23.18 1.89
C PHE A 139 5.75 -24.10 2.82
N ALA A 140 5.93 -23.72 4.08
CA ALA A 140 6.55 -24.58 5.09
C ALA A 140 5.78 -25.92 5.28
N ILE A 141 4.45 -25.90 5.14
CA ILE A 141 3.64 -27.13 5.16
C ILE A 141 3.86 -27.96 3.90
N VAL A 142 3.92 -27.31 2.73
CA VAL A 142 4.22 -27.99 1.45
C VAL A 142 5.57 -28.68 1.51
N GLU A 143 6.62 -28.02 1.99
CA GLU A 143 7.95 -28.62 2.17
C GLU A 143 7.91 -29.84 3.11
N ARG A 144 7.17 -29.75 4.22
CA ARG A 144 7.00 -30.87 5.14
C ARG A 144 6.29 -32.06 4.48
N LEU A 145 5.18 -31.81 3.78
CA LEU A 145 4.41 -32.87 3.07
C LEU A 145 5.24 -33.51 1.96
N ALA A 146 5.98 -32.72 1.18
CA ALA A 146 6.90 -33.21 0.14
C ALA A 146 7.95 -34.15 0.75
N LYS A 147 8.58 -33.72 1.86
CA LYS A 147 9.57 -34.54 2.57
C LYS A 147 8.98 -35.85 3.11
N GLU A 148 7.80 -35.81 3.72
CA GLU A 148 7.11 -37.01 4.26
C GLU A 148 6.77 -38.00 3.14
N ARG A 149 6.53 -37.53 1.92
CA ARG A 149 6.15 -38.36 0.75
C ARG A 149 7.34 -38.68 -0.16
N ASN A 150 8.55 -38.26 0.19
CA ASN A 150 9.76 -38.37 -0.63
C ASN A 150 9.60 -37.76 -2.04
N ILE A 151 8.87 -36.65 -2.13
CA ILE A 151 8.69 -35.86 -3.35
C ILE A 151 9.83 -34.86 -3.46
N ASP A 152 10.56 -34.89 -4.59
CA ASP A 152 11.56 -33.87 -4.91
C ASP A 152 10.89 -32.69 -5.61
N MET A 153 10.67 -31.60 -4.86
CA MET A 153 9.99 -30.40 -5.35
C MET A 153 10.68 -29.78 -6.57
N SER A 154 11.98 -29.99 -6.74
CA SER A 154 12.74 -29.39 -7.85
C SER A 154 12.48 -30.09 -9.20
N THR A 155 11.98 -31.32 -9.17
CA THR A 155 11.73 -32.15 -10.36
C THR A 155 10.25 -32.51 -10.53
N SER A 156 9.42 -32.17 -9.56
CA SER A 156 7.97 -32.43 -9.59
C SER A 156 7.23 -31.52 -10.57
N SER A 157 6.12 -32.01 -11.08
CA SER A 157 5.22 -31.19 -11.91
C SER A 157 4.52 -30.12 -11.10
N ILE A 158 4.05 -29.09 -11.78
CA ILE A 158 3.30 -28.01 -11.13
C ILE A 158 1.98 -28.52 -10.54
N GLU A 159 1.34 -29.49 -11.17
CA GLU A 159 0.10 -30.13 -10.74
C GLU A 159 0.30 -30.90 -9.42
N GLU A 160 1.44 -31.59 -9.27
CA GLU A 160 1.79 -32.28 -8.04
C GLU A 160 2.06 -31.30 -6.89
N LEU A 161 2.81 -30.22 -7.15
CA LEU A 161 3.06 -29.17 -6.18
C LEU A 161 1.79 -28.41 -5.80
N ASP A 162 0.88 -28.18 -6.74
CA ASP A 162 -0.41 -27.53 -6.50
C ASP A 162 -1.33 -28.40 -5.62
N SER A 163 -1.27 -29.74 -5.78
CA SER A 163 -1.97 -30.66 -4.88
C SER A 163 -1.49 -30.56 -3.43
N LEU A 164 -0.17 -30.45 -3.21
CA LEU A 164 0.40 -30.21 -1.88
C LEU A 164 0.00 -28.83 -1.32
N TRP A 165 -0.06 -27.83 -2.18
CA TRP A 165 -0.49 -26.49 -1.81
C TRP A 165 -1.96 -26.43 -1.39
N ASP A 166 -2.84 -27.16 -2.08
CA ASP A 166 -4.25 -27.28 -1.71
C ASP A 166 -4.45 -27.96 -0.37
N GLU A 167 -3.65 -28.98 -0.09
CA GLU A 167 -3.65 -29.64 1.24
C GLU A 167 -3.16 -28.68 2.33
N ALA A 168 -2.09 -27.91 2.07
CA ALA A 168 -1.58 -26.90 2.98
C ALA A 168 -2.61 -25.80 3.27
N LYS A 169 -3.40 -25.38 2.28
CA LYS A 169 -4.52 -24.43 2.46
C LYS A 169 -5.57 -25.00 3.42
N ASN A 170 -5.90 -26.28 3.32
CA ASN A 170 -6.89 -26.93 4.17
C ASN A 170 -6.40 -27.05 5.63
N ILE A 171 -5.14 -27.40 5.82
CA ILE A 171 -4.51 -27.48 7.15
C ILE A 171 -4.51 -26.10 7.83
N THR A 172 -4.18 -25.03 7.09
CA THR A 172 -4.13 -23.66 7.64
C THR A 172 -5.50 -23.03 7.90
N LYS A 173 -6.59 -23.56 7.34
CA LYS A 173 -7.96 -23.10 7.63
C LYS A 173 -8.57 -23.77 8.87
N SER A 174 -8.03 -24.92 9.26
CA SER A 174 -8.56 -25.73 10.38
C SER A 174 -7.91 -25.37 11.73
N ASN A 175 -6.92 -24.49 11.72
CA ASN A 175 -6.23 -23.93 12.88
C ASN A 175 -6.58 -22.45 13.05
#